data_6bf61813d28749df9401383bcf4c4b8f
#
_entry.id   6bf61813d28749df9401383bcf4c4b8f
#
_cell.length_a   1.000
_cell.length_b   1.000
_cell.length_c   1.000
_cell.angle_alpha   90.00
_cell.angle_beta   90.00
_cell.angle_gamma   90.00
#
_symmetry.space_group_name_H-M   'P 1'
#
loop_
_entity.id
_entity.type
_entity.pdbx_description
1 polymer ?
#
loop_
_entity_poly.entity_id
_entity_poly.type
_entity_poly.pdbx_seq_one_letter_code
_entity_poly.pdbx_strand_id
1 'polypeptide(L)'
;MATSAQKPVARNPQGRKRARQALKARAHNASLRSRLRTAIKAVRKAIAGGDKAAAQVVFRASTSVIDSIADKKIIHKNKAARHKSRLSAAIKALA
;
A
#
# COMPACT_ATOMS: atom_id res chain seq x y z
N MET A 1 7.80 -24.79 26.65
CA MET A 1 8.31 -24.39 25.37
C MET A 1 7.28 -23.64 24.59
N ALA A 2 7.66 -22.51 24.09
CA ALA A 2 6.77 -21.67 23.32
C ALA A 2 6.26 -22.37 22.05
N THR A 3 7.03 -23.29 21.51
CA THR A 3 6.68 -24.03 20.31
C THR A 3 5.42 -24.86 20.43
N SER A 4 5.07 -25.26 21.64
CA SER A 4 3.90 -26.09 21.86
C SER A 4 2.60 -25.36 21.52
N ALA A 5 2.60 -24.05 21.63
CA ALA A 5 1.40 -23.24 21.34
C ALA A 5 0.97 -23.29 19.87
N GLN A 6 1.89 -23.62 18.99
CA GLN A 6 1.61 -23.65 17.56
C GLN A 6 1.00 -24.97 17.09
N LYS A 7 1.23 -26.03 17.83
CA LYS A 7 0.83 -27.36 17.42
C LYS A 7 -0.68 -27.56 17.29
N PRO A 8 -1.51 -27.05 18.20
CA PRO A 8 -2.95 -27.27 18.09
C PRO A 8 -3.53 -26.75 16.79
N VAL A 9 -3.02 -25.64 16.29
CA VAL A 9 -3.50 -25.05 15.04
C VAL A 9 -3.19 -25.97 13.87
N ALA A 10 -2.00 -26.57 13.86
CA ALA A 10 -1.57 -27.45 12.77
C ALA A 10 -2.36 -28.76 12.71
N ARG A 11 -2.90 -29.22 13.83
CA ARG A 11 -3.62 -30.48 13.90
C ARG A 11 -5.06 -30.38 13.42
N ASN A 12 -5.64 -29.19 13.50
CA ASN A 12 -7.01 -28.97 13.12
C ASN A 12 -7.07 -28.67 11.60
N PRO A 13 -7.84 -29.46 10.81
CA PRO A 13 -7.96 -29.19 9.37
C PRO A 13 -8.46 -27.79 9.06
N GLN A 14 -9.39 -27.28 9.83
CA GLN A 14 -9.89 -25.92 9.68
C GLN A 14 -8.83 -24.89 10.05
N GLY A 15 -8.07 -25.17 11.09
CA GLY A 15 -6.95 -24.33 11.52
C GLY A 15 -5.88 -24.26 10.43
N ARG A 16 -5.57 -25.39 9.80
CA ARG A 16 -4.61 -25.41 8.68
C ARG A 16 -5.11 -24.61 7.49
N LYS A 17 -6.38 -24.73 7.16
CA LYS A 17 -6.99 -23.96 6.07
C LYS A 17 -6.92 -22.47 6.36
N ARG A 18 -7.27 -22.07 7.59
CA ARG A 18 -7.19 -20.65 8.00
C ARG A 18 -5.77 -20.13 7.96
N ALA A 19 -4.81 -20.95 8.39
CA ALA A 19 -3.40 -20.57 8.35
C ALA A 19 -2.93 -20.33 6.90
N ARG A 20 -3.31 -21.21 5.97
CA ARG A 20 -2.97 -21.03 4.56
C ARG A 20 -3.62 -19.79 3.98
N GLN A 21 -4.88 -19.53 4.31
CA GLN A 21 -5.60 -18.34 3.87
C GLN A 21 -4.96 -17.08 4.43
N ALA A 22 -4.55 -17.11 5.70
CA ALA A 22 -3.87 -15.99 6.34
C ALA A 22 -2.52 -15.69 5.68
N LEU A 23 -1.77 -16.72 5.31
CA LEU A 23 -0.50 -16.55 4.60
C LEU A 23 -0.71 -15.93 3.23
N LYS A 24 -1.70 -16.39 2.49
CA LYS A 24 -2.04 -15.82 1.17
C LYS A 24 -2.46 -14.36 1.29
N ALA A 25 -3.33 -14.06 2.26
CA ALA A 25 -3.80 -12.71 2.50
C ALA A 25 -2.64 -11.78 2.88
N ARG A 26 -1.74 -12.25 3.74
CA ARG A 26 -0.57 -11.48 4.18
C ARG A 26 0.36 -11.18 3.02
N ALA A 27 0.64 -12.17 2.18
CA ALA A 27 1.48 -11.99 1.00
C ALA A 27 0.84 -11.01 0.02
N HIS A 28 -0.46 -11.14 -0.23
CA HIS A 28 -1.22 -10.25 -1.10
C HIS A 28 -1.19 -8.81 -0.57
N ASN A 29 -1.44 -8.64 0.73
CA ASN A 29 -1.45 -7.33 1.37
C ASN A 29 -0.05 -6.68 1.35
N ALA A 30 1.00 -7.47 1.58
CA ALA A 30 2.37 -6.98 1.49
C ALA A 30 2.70 -6.49 0.08
N SER A 31 2.25 -7.21 -0.94
CA SER A 31 2.41 -6.83 -2.34
C SER A 31 1.72 -5.50 -2.63
N LEU A 32 0.49 -5.31 -2.14
CA LEU A 32 -0.26 -4.07 -2.33
C LEU A 32 0.37 -2.89 -1.60
N ARG A 33 0.89 -3.11 -0.39
CA ARG A 33 1.62 -2.07 0.34
C ARG A 33 2.89 -1.67 -0.36
N SER A 34 3.60 -2.64 -0.95
CA SER A 34 4.79 -2.39 -1.74
C SER A 34 4.44 -1.54 -2.98
N ARG A 35 3.33 -1.86 -3.64
CA ARG A 35 2.83 -1.10 -4.79
C ARG A 35 2.51 0.34 -4.40
N LEU A 36 1.90 0.53 -3.22
CA LEU A 36 1.61 1.87 -2.69
C LEU A 36 2.88 2.67 -2.48
N ARG A 37 3.89 2.09 -1.84
CA ARG A 37 5.18 2.75 -1.62
C ARG A 37 5.85 3.13 -2.93
N THR A 38 5.80 2.25 -3.92
CA THR A 38 6.37 2.49 -5.24
C THR A 38 5.69 3.68 -5.91
N ALA A 39 4.35 3.75 -5.83
CA ALA A 39 3.59 4.85 -6.40
C ALA A 39 3.95 6.18 -5.75
N ILE A 40 4.04 6.20 -4.42
CA ILE A 40 4.40 7.41 -3.66
C ILE A 40 5.83 7.85 -3.98
N LYS A 41 6.76 6.91 -4.05
CA LYS A 41 8.16 7.20 -4.39
C LYS A 41 8.29 7.77 -5.80
N ALA A 42 7.51 7.26 -6.75
CA ALA A 42 7.52 7.76 -8.12
C ALA A 42 7.12 9.23 -8.18
N VAL A 43 6.07 9.62 -7.43
CA VAL A 43 5.65 11.02 -7.35
C VAL A 43 6.71 11.88 -6.69
N ARG A 44 7.27 11.42 -5.57
CA ARG A 44 8.33 12.16 -4.87
C ARG A 44 9.55 12.37 -5.74
N LYS A 45 9.93 11.35 -6.52
CA LYS A 45 11.06 11.45 -7.44
C LYS A 45 10.78 12.49 -8.53
N ALA A 46 9.58 12.50 -9.08
CA ALA A 46 9.18 13.49 -10.08
C ALA A 46 9.19 14.91 -9.50
N ILE A 47 8.74 15.08 -8.26
CA ILE A 47 8.78 16.36 -7.56
C ILE A 47 10.22 16.81 -7.35
N ALA A 48 11.09 15.90 -6.93
CA ALA A 48 12.51 16.21 -6.73
C ALA A 48 13.19 16.63 -8.04
N GLY A 49 12.71 16.10 -9.18
CA GLY A 49 13.19 16.50 -10.49
C GLY A 49 12.78 17.90 -10.91
N GLY A 50 11.83 18.51 -10.21
CA GLY A 50 11.43 19.90 -10.46
C GLY A 50 10.51 20.13 -11.65
N ASP A 51 10.12 19.07 -12.35
CA ASP A 51 9.21 19.19 -13.51
C ASP A 51 7.76 19.01 -13.05
N LYS A 52 7.05 20.13 -12.96
CA LYS A 52 5.67 20.14 -12.51
C LYS A 52 4.75 19.32 -13.41
N ALA A 53 4.91 19.42 -14.72
CA ALA A 53 4.07 18.69 -15.68
C ALA A 53 4.26 17.18 -15.53
N ALA A 54 5.51 16.73 -15.46
CA ALA A 54 5.83 15.32 -15.24
C ALA A 54 5.31 14.83 -13.89
N ALA A 55 5.44 15.63 -12.84
CA ALA A 55 4.94 15.29 -11.52
C ALA A 55 3.42 15.14 -11.53
N GLN A 56 2.69 15.99 -12.23
CA GLN A 56 1.24 15.89 -12.36
C GLN A 56 0.81 14.59 -13.05
N VAL A 57 1.49 14.20 -14.11
CA VAL A 57 1.20 12.94 -14.83
C VAL A 57 1.42 11.74 -13.91
N VAL A 58 2.55 11.70 -13.23
CA VAL A 58 2.88 10.62 -12.30
C VAL A 58 1.88 10.59 -11.14
N PHE A 59 1.49 11.76 -10.64
CA PHE A 59 0.53 11.88 -9.55
C PHE A 59 -0.85 11.30 -9.94
N ARG A 60 -1.32 11.59 -11.14
CA ARG A 60 -2.61 11.04 -11.60
C ARG A 60 -2.59 9.51 -11.64
N ALA A 61 -1.50 8.94 -12.18
CA ALA A 61 -1.35 7.50 -12.22
C ALA A 61 -1.27 6.92 -10.81
N SER A 62 -0.55 7.58 -9.90
CA SER A 62 -0.39 7.14 -8.52
C SER A 62 -1.68 7.26 -7.72
N THR A 63 -2.51 8.25 -7.99
CA THR A 63 -3.81 8.44 -7.32
C THR A 63 -4.71 7.22 -7.54
N SER A 64 -4.75 6.70 -8.75
CA SER A 64 -5.49 5.48 -9.09
C SER A 64 -5.05 4.30 -8.23
N VAL A 65 -3.74 4.12 -8.06
CA VAL A 65 -3.18 3.04 -7.25
C VAL A 65 -3.53 3.23 -5.77
N ILE A 66 -3.37 4.45 -5.26
CA ILE A 66 -3.65 4.76 -3.85
C ILE A 66 -5.12 4.50 -3.54
N ASP A 67 -6.03 4.95 -4.40
CA ASP A 67 -7.46 4.77 -4.21
C ASP A 67 -7.86 3.30 -4.29
N SER A 68 -7.29 2.55 -5.22
CA SER A 68 -7.54 1.12 -5.36
C SER A 68 -7.13 0.36 -4.10
N ILE A 69 -5.99 0.71 -3.52
CA ILE A 69 -5.48 0.06 -2.30
C ILE A 69 -6.36 0.43 -1.10
N ALA A 70 -6.83 1.67 -1.03
CA ALA A 70 -7.75 2.10 0.02
C ALA A 70 -9.10 1.38 -0.10
N ASP A 71 -9.62 1.17 -1.31
CA ASP A 71 -10.85 0.43 -1.56
C ASP A 71 -10.74 -1.01 -1.08
N LYS A 72 -9.56 -1.60 -1.19
CA LYS A 72 -9.31 -2.95 -0.69
C LYS A 72 -9.06 -3.00 0.81
N LYS A 73 -9.19 -1.87 1.50
CA LYS A 73 -9.02 -1.72 2.95
C LYS A 73 -7.63 -2.12 3.46
N ILE A 74 -6.63 -2.05 2.61
CA ILE A 74 -5.23 -2.26 2.98
C ILE A 74 -4.73 -1.07 3.80
N ILE A 75 -5.17 0.13 3.43
CA ILE A 75 -4.97 1.35 4.21
C ILE A 75 -6.32 2.03 4.40
N HIS A 76 -6.42 2.84 5.45
CA HIS A 76 -7.64 3.59 5.71
C HIS A 76 -7.78 4.72 4.68
N LYS A 77 -9.02 5.03 4.31
CA LYS A 77 -9.33 6.10 3.36
C LYS A 77 -8.74 7.44 3.77
N ASN A 78 -8.67 7.71 5.08
CA ASN A 78 -8.08 8.95 5.60
C ASN A 78 -6.57 9.00 5.35
N LYS A 79 -5.88 7.87 5.45
CA LYS A 79 -4.46 7.79 5.13
C LYS A 79 -4.22 8.03 3.64
N ALA A 80 -5.07 7.44 2.79
CA ALA A 80 -5.01 7.68 1.34
C ALA A 80 -5.21 9.14 1.01
N ALA A 81 -6.23 9.78 1.61
CA ALA A 81 -6.50 11.20 1.43
C ALA A 81 -5.32 12.07 1.86
N ARG A 82 -4.67 11.72 2.98
CA ARG A 82 -3.51 12.43 3.49
C ARG A 82 -2.34 12.35 2.52
N HIS A 83 -2.06 11.16 1.97
CA HIS A 83 -1.01 10.99 0.97
C HIS A 83 -1.28 11.84 -0.27
N LYS A 84 -2.49 11.77 -0.78
CA LYS A 84 -2.88 12.55 -1.98
C LYS A 84 -2.76 14.04 -1.73
N SER A 85 -3.24 14.50 -0.60
CA SER A 85 -3.22 15.92 -0.23
C SER A 85 -1.78 16.44 -0.12
N ARG A 86 -0.89 15.71 0.55
CA ARG A 86 0.51 16.11 0.71
C ARG A 86 1.25 16.14 -0.62
N LEU A 87 1.03 15.13 -1.44
CA LEU A 87 1.67 15.07 -2.77
C LEU A 87 1.17 16.19 -3.68
N SER A 88 -0.13 16.44 -3.67
CA SER A 88 -0.72 17.54 -4.45
C SER A 88 -0.17 18.89 -4.03
N ALA A 89 -0.06 19.12 -2.72
CA ALA A 89 0.51 20.36 -2.19
C ALA A 89 1.97 20.56 -2.61
N ALA A 90 2.75 19.47 -2.56
CA ALA A 90 4.16 19.52 -2.98
C ALA A 90 4.28 19.83 -4.48
N ILE A 91 3.39 19.30 -5.30
CA ILE A 91 3.39 19.58 -6.74
C ILE A 91 3.02 21.04 -7.00
N LYS A 92 2.03 21.56 -6.29
CA LYS A 92 1.63 22.97 -6.42
C LYS A 92 2.75 23.93 -6.01
N ALA A 93 3.61 23.52 -5.12
CA ALA A 93 4.76 24.31 -4.68
C ALA A 93 5.86 24.37 -5.74
N LEU A 94 5.84 23.54 -6.75
CA LEU A 94 6.79 23.61 -7.86
C LEU A 94 6.49 24.83 -8.73
N ALA A 95 7.56 25.48 -9.13
CA ALA A 95 7.48 26.70 -9.94
C ALA A 95 6.99 26.45 -11.36
#